data_7ebd1244005cce0a38e4956aa46e6adb
#
_entry.id   7ebd1244005cce0a38e4956aa46e6adb
#
_cell.length_a   1.000
_cell.length_b   1.000
_cell.length_c   1.000
_cell.angle_alpha   90.00
_cell.angle_beta   90.00
_cell.angle_gamma   90.00
#
_symmetry.space_group_name_H-M   'P 1'
#
loop_
_entity.id
_entity.type
_entity.pdbx_description
1 polymer ?
#
loop_
_entity_poly.entity_id
_entity_poly.type
_entity_poly.pdbx_seq_one_letter_code
_entity_poly.pdbx_strand_id
1 'polypeptide(L)'
;MNAETIKSYANGRWRKILLTLATSIAPTIERGKRHGPCPLCGGKDRARCHNDFEETGGIFCNQCGGGADGFAVLMWANGWTFPEALEAVKSYLGLTTDTLPTIRKHTPKPSPKKDYSWESKQLEQTWSESQPGAKRVKEYFEHRGLRLATPDTLRFHPKLPYYLNDKQVTYHPAMLAQIIRGDEVVGMHRTYLDYDGPGKAVVSSPKKTIKCADTMSGGSIRLFEPELGKPLVLCEGIETALAIHS
;
A
#
# COMPACT_ATOMS: atom_id res chain seq x y z
N MET A 1 18.74 -11.86 -34.59
CA MET A 1 17.37 -11.39 -34.35
C MET A 1 17.40 -10.44 -33.15
N ASN A 2 16.81 -9.24 -33.29
CA ASN A 2 16.85 -8.25 -32.22
C ASN A 2 15.72 -8.47 -31.17
N ALA A 3 15.79 -7.81 -30.01
CA ALA A 3 14.85 -7.96 -28.92
C ALA A 3 13.40 -7.59 -29.29
N GLU A 4 13.21 -6.56 -30.12
CA GLU A 4 11.88 -6.11 -30.57
C GLU A 4 11.18 -7.18 -31.41
N THR A 5 11.92 -7.83 -32.30
CA THR A 5 11.39 -8.94 -33.07
C THR A 5 10.94 -10.10 -32.22
N ILE A 6 11.73 -10.48 -31.19
CA ILE A 6 11.37 -11.56 -30.29
C ILE A 6 10.16 -11.17 -29.43
N LYS A 7 10.09 -9.92 -28.99
CA LYS A 7 8.95 -9.38 -28.26
C LYS A 7 7.66 -9.46 -29.07
N SER A 8 7.72 -9.17 -30.38
CA SER A 8 6.55 -9.30 -31.24
C SER A 8 6.08 -10.74 -31.41
N TYR A 9 7.00 -11.71 -31.48
CA TYR A 9 6.65 -13.14 -31.51
C TYR A 9 6.08 -13.65 -30.17
N ALA A 10 6.50 -13.07 -29.05
CA ALA A 10 6.02 -13.43 -27.72
C ALA A 10 4.64 -12.82 -27.39
N ASN A 11 4.24 -11.76 -28.10
CA ASN A 11 2.95 -11.09 -27.88
C ASN A 11 1.78 -12.07 -28.03
N GLY A 12 0.83 -12.04 -27.07
CA GLY A 12 -0.29 -12.98 -26.98
C GLY A 12 0.10 -14.41 -26.57
N ARG A 13 1.38 -14.69 -26.31
CA ARG A 13 1.89 -16.01 -25.89
C ARG A 13 2.51 -15.99 -24.49
N TRP A 14 2.57 -14.83 -23.85
CA TRP A 14 3.26 -14.64 -22.58
C TRP A 14 2.77 -15.57 -21.46
N ARG A 15 1.49 -15.84 -21.37
CA ARG A 15 0.96 -16.81 -20.40
C ARG A 15 1.67 -18.17 -20.49
N LYS A 16 1.76 -18.75 -21.71
CA LYS A 16 2.40 -20.05 -21.93
C LYS A 16 3.90 -19.99 -21.69
N ILE A 17 4.55 -18.93 -22.17
CA ILE A 17 6.00 -18.70 -21.99
C ILE A 17 6.33 -18.65 -20.50
N LEU A 18 5.60 -17.84 -19.73
CA LEU A 18 5.87 -17.63 -18.29
C LEU A 18 5.54 -18.88 -17.47
N LEU A 19 4.46 -19.60 -17.77
CA LEU A 19 4.16 -20.87 -17.11
C LEU A 19 5.22 -21.94 -17.33
N THR A 20 5.91 -21.90 -18.48
CA THR A 20 6.99 -22.83 -18.80
C THR A 20 8.33 -22.38 -18.21
N LEU A 21 8.70 -21.12 -18.40
CA LEU A 21 10.03 -20.61 -18.07
C LEU A 21 10.16 -20.07 -16.63
N ALA A 22 9.05 -19.81 -15.94
CA ALA A 22 9.02 -19.26 -14.58
C ALA A 22 7.92 -19.93 -13.74
N THR A 23 8.02 -21.22 -13.52
CA THR A 23 6.98 -22.02 -12.82
C THR A 23 6.65 -21.52 -11.42
N SER A 24 7.58 -20.85 -10.76
CA SER A 24 7.39 -20.26 -9.42
C SER A 24 6.26 -19.25 -9.35
N ILE A 25 5.95 -18.55 -10.47
CA ILE A 25 4.89 -17.52 -10.52
C ILE A 25 3.55 -18.05 -11.03
N ALA A 26 3.43 -19.33 -11.34
CA ALA A 26 2.20 -19.96 -11.83
C ALA A 26 0.96 -19.62 -10.96
N PRO A 27 1.01 -19.66 -9.60
CA PRO A 27 -0.13 -19.31 -8.77
C PRO A 27 -0.63 -17.87 -8.96
N THR A 28 0.25 -16.93 -9.32
CA THR A 28 -0.13 -15.54 -9.63
C THR A 28 -0.79 -15.44 -11.00
N ILE A 29 -0.27 -16.15 -12.00
CA ILE A 29 -0.82 -16.20 -13.36
C ILE A 29 -2.22 -16.82 -13.35
N GLU A 30 -2.44 -17.89 -12.60
CA GLU A 30 -3.73 -18.55 -12.45
C GLU A 30 -4.78 -17.66 -11.79
N ARG A 31 -4.38 -16.88 -10.77
CA ARG A 31 -5.25 -15.91 -10.11
C ARG A 31 -5.60 -14.72 -10.99
N GLY A 32 -4.74 -14.38 -11.95
CA GLY A 32 -4.92 -13.28 -12.88
C GLY A 32 -4.87 -11.91 -12.19
N LYS A 33 -5.89 -11.08 -12.41
CA LYS A 33 -5.95 -9.69 -11.90
C LYS A 33 -6.23 -9.56 -10.40
N ARG A 34 -6.62 -10.64 -9.73
CA ARG A 34 -6.90 -10.64 -8.30
C ARG A 34 -5.61 -10.63 -7.49
N HIS A 35 -5.55 -9.76 -6.47
CA HIS A 35 -4.44 -9.75 -5.53
C HIS A 35 -4.34 -11.07 -4.76
N GLY A 36 -3.13 -11.45 -4.41
CA GLY A 36 -2.86 -12.62 -3.58
C GLY A 36 -1.41 -12.71 -3.15
N PRO A 37 -1.02 -13.80 -2.48
CA PRO A 37 0.36 -14.00 -2.06
C PRO A 37 1.33 -13.90 -3.23
N CYS A 38 2.46 -13.22 -2.99
CA CYS A 38 3.56 -13.22 -3.94
C CYS A 38 4.36 -14.52 -3.80
N PRO A 39 4.58 -15.30 -4.85
CA PRO A 39 5.31 -16.55 -4.77
C PRO A 39 6.80 -16.38 -4.45
N LEU A 40 7.36 -15.16 -4.59
CA LEU A 40 8.77 -14.89 -4.35
C LEU A 40 9.04 -14.26 -2.97
N CYS A 41 8.17 -13.34 -2.49
CA CYS A 41 8.36 -12.66 -1.21
C CYS A 41 7.24 -12.87 -0.19
N GLY A 42 6.26 -13.73 -0.49
CA GLY A 42 5.15 -14.05 0.40
C GLY A 42 4.11 -12.92 0.56
N GLY A 43 3.46 -12.86 1.73
CA GLY A 43 2.38 -11.91 2.04
C GLY A 43 1.02 -12.42 1.60
N LYS A 44 -0.07 -11.65 1.90
CA LYS A 44 -1.44 -12.12 1.64
C LYS A 44 -1.99 -11.65 0.29
N ASP A 45 -1.70 -10.41 -0.13
CA ASP A 45 -2.36 -9.69 -1.24
C ASP A 45 -1.39 -8.84 -2.07
N ARG A 46 -0.13 -9.31 -2.23
CA ARG A 46 0.96 -8.52 -2.79
C ARG A 46 1.08 -8.56 -4.30
N ALA A 47 0.71 -9.68 -4.91
CA ALA A 47 0.98 -9.92 -6.33
C ALA A 47 -0.30 -10.14 -7.15
N ARG A 48 -0.29 -9.65 -8.39
CA ARG A 48 -1.32 -9.86 -9.40
C ARG A 48 -0.77 -9.66 -10.81
N CYS A 49 -1.45 -10.17 -11.82
CA CYS A 49 -1.18 -9.82 -13.21
C CYS A 49 -1.61 -8.37 -13.52
N HIS A 50 -0.92 -7.73 -14.45
CA HIS A 50 -1.33 -6.46 -15.04
C HIS A 50 -2.63 -6.64 -15.85
N ASN A 51 -3.31 -5.53 -16.13
CA ASN A 51 -4.58 -5.57 -16.87
C ASN A 51 -4.41 -6.07 -18.31
N ASP A 52 -3.26 -5.82 -18.89
CA ASP A 52 -2.81 -6.18 -20.24
C ASP A 52 -1.87 -7.40 -20.26
N PHE A 53 -1.95 -8.25 -19.22
CA PHE A 53 -1.06 -9.40 -19.03
C PHE A 53 -0.98 -10.33 -20.25
N GLU A 54 -2.09 -10.59 -20.94
CA GLU A 54 -2.09 -11.51 -22.08
C GLU A 54 -1.23 -10.98 -23.23
N GLU A 55 -1.13 -9.66 -23.36
CA GLU A 55 -0.34 -8.98 -24.38
C GLU A 55 1.11 -8.77 -23.93
N THR A 56 1.29 -8.31 -22.69
CA THR A 56 2.59 -7.86 -22.20
C THR A 56 3.33 -8.88 -21.34
N GLY A 57 2.62 -9.77 -20.67
CA GLY A 57 3.17 -10.70 -19.67
C GLY A 57 3.49 -10.04 -18.32
N GLY A 58 3.04 -8.81 -18.08
CA GLY A 58 3.39 -8.04 -16.90
C GLY A 58 2.77 -8.57 -15.60
N ILE A 59 3.55 -8.63 -14.52
CA ILE A 59 3.13 -9.00 -13.16
C ILE A 59 3.62 -7.92 -12.18
N PHE A 60 2.75 -7.55 -11.27
CA PHE A 60 3.02 -6.57 -10.22
C PHE A 60 3.14 -7.25 -8.86
N CYS A 61 4.11 -6.81 -8.05
CA CYS A 61 4.18 -7.07 -6.62
C CYS A 61 4.53 -5.80 -5.87
N ASN A 62 3.68 -5.38 -4.93
CA ASN A 62 3.86 -4.14 -4.19
C ASN A 62 5.04 -4.13 -3.20
N GLN A 63 5.71 -5.27 -2.98
CA GLN A 63 6.84 -5.41 -2.06
C GLN A 63 8.17 -5.64 -2.77
N CYS A 64 8.25 -6.61 -3.70
CA CYS A 64 9.50 -6.98 -4.35
C CYS A 64 9.54 -6.61 -5.84
N GLY A 65 8.57 -5.82 -6.34
CA GLY A 65 8.54 -5.25 -7.69
C GLY A 65 7.67 -6.03 -8.66
N GLY A 66 8.20 -7.00 -9.36
CA GLY A 66 7.56 -7.65 -10.50
C GLY A 66 8.20 -7.20 -11.81
N GLY A 67 7.45 -7.19 -12.90
CA GLY A 67 7.91 -6.75 -14.20
C GLY A 67 6.79 -6.14 -15.03
N ALA A 68 7.11 -5.10 -15.79
CA ALA A 68 6.15 -4.43 -16.68
C ALA A 68 5.80 -5.28 -17.90
N ASP A 69 6.71 -6.17 -18.31
CA ASP A 69 6.50 -7.11 -19.41
C ASP A 69 7.10 -8.49 -19.09
N GLY A 70 6.87 -9.46 -19.98
CA GLY A 70 7.28 -10.83 -19.77
C GLY A 70 8.79 -11.04 -19.60
N PHE A 71 9.63 -10.24 -20.27
CA PHE A 71 11.07 -10.29 -20.05
C PHE A 71 11.46 -9.83 -18.65
N ALA A 72 10.91 -8.70 -18.22
CA ALA A 72 11.14 -8.18 -16.87
C ALA A 72 10.61 -9.15 -15.79
N VAL A 73 9.51 -9.84 -16.07
CA VAL A 73 8.96 -10.88 -15.18
C VAL A 73 9.89 -12.11 -15.13
N LEU A 74 10.47 -12.55 -16.24
CA LEU A 74 11.44 -13.64 -16.25
C LEU A 74 12.70 -13.28 -15.48
N MET A 75 13.21 -12.07 -15.66
CA MET A 75 14.36 -11.55 -14.91
C MET A 75 14.05 -11.53 -13.41
N TRP A 76 12.89 -11.02 -13.02
CA TRP A 76 12.45 -10.95 -11.63
C TRP A 76 12.23 -12.33 -11.00
N ALA A 77 11.56 -13.24 -11.72
CA ALA A 77 11.20 -14.55 -11.18
C ALA A 77 12.40 -15.51 -11.07
N ASN A 78 13.29 -15.48 -12.06
CA ASN A 78 14.38 -16.45 -12.19
C ASN A 78 15.76 -15.89 -11.81
N GLY A 79 15.85 -14.59 -11.50
CA GLY A 79 17.13 -13.90 -11.27
C GLY A 79 17.99 -13.81 -12.53
N TRP A 80 17.38 -13.87 -13.71
CA TRP A 80 18.08 -13.78 -14.98
C TRP A 80 18.46 -12.34 -15.35
N THR A 81 19.52 -12.21 -16.14
CA THR A 81 19.82 -11.00 -16.88
C THR A 81 18.91 -10.89 -18.10
N PHE A 82 18.81 -9.70 -18.71
CA PHE A 82 18.04 -9.53 -19.93
C PHE A 82 18.48 -10.43 -21.10
N PRO A 83 19.80 -10.60 -21.37
CA PRO A 83 20.27 -11.57 -22.39
C PRO A 83 19.82 -13.01 -22.10
N GLU A 84 19.88 -13.46 -20.85
CA GLU A 84 19.43 -14.81 -20.45
C GLU A 84 17.92 -14.99 -20.68
N ALA A 85 17.12 -14.01 -20.29
CA ALA A 85 15.66 -14.02 -20.53
C ALA A 85 15.35 -14.02 -22.04
N LEU A 86 16.10 -13.26 -22.83
CA LEU A 86 15.94 -13.18 -24.27
C LEU A 86 16.24 -14.53 -24.95
N GLU A 87 17.36 -15.17 -24.59
CA GLU A 87 17.73 -16.49 -25.14
C GLU A 87 16.74 -17.57 -24.71
N ALA A 88 16.26 -17.54 -23.47
CA ALA A 88 15.23 -18.48 -23.01
C ALA A 88 13.92 -18.35 -23.81
N VAL A 89 13.47 -17.13 -24.09
CA VAL A 89 12.27 -16.89 -24.91
C VAL A 89 12.51 -17.30 -26.37
N LYS A 90 13.69 -17.03 -26.95
CA LYS A 90 14.04 -17.51 -28.28
C LYS A 90 13.98 -19.04 -28.36
N SER A 91 14.61 -19.73 -27.39
CA SER A 91 14.60 -21.19 -27.32
C SER A 91 13.16 -21.74 -27.20
N TYR A 92 12.34 -21.16 -26.33
CA TYR A 92 10.93 -21.53 -26.19
C TYR A 92 10.14 -21.36 -27.50
N LEU A 93 10.43 -20.30 -28.24
CA LEU A 93 9.77 -20.00 -29.53
C LEU A 93 10.32 -20.83 -30.70
N GLY A 94 11.32 -21.68 -30.45
CA GLY A 94 11.98 -22.47 -31.50
C GLY A 94 12.86 -21.64 -32.46
N LEU A 95 13.32 -20.47 -32.03
CA LEU A 95 14.15 -19.54 -32.80
C LEU A 95 15.65 -19.76 -32.58
N THR A 96 16.04 -20.65 -31.68
CA THR A 96 17.40 -21.09 -31.38
C THR A 96 17.35 -22.51 -30.78
N THR A 97 18.51 -23.22 -30.88
CA THR A 97 18.70 -24.55 -30.27
C THR A 97 19.48 -24.51 -28.96
N ASP A 98 19.77 -23.31 -28.46
CA ASP A 98 20.57 -23.14 -27.27
C ASP A 98 19.85 -23.67 -26.01
N THR A 99 20.63 -24.12 -25.04
CA THR A 99 20.11 -24.59 -23.76
C THR A 99 19.53 -23.44 -22.93
N LEU A 100 18.47 -23.74 -22.15
CA LEU A 100 17.87 -22.75 -21.26
C LEU A 100 18.86 -22.34 -20.14
N PRO A 101 18.90 -21.06 -19.77
CA PRO A 101 19.70 -20.60 -18.65
C PRO A 101 19.27 -21.25 -17.32
N THR A 102 20.22 -21.45 -16.41
CA THR A 102 19.92 -21.99 -15.09
C THR A 102 19.11 -21.01 -14.27
N ILE A 103 17.99 -21.48 -13.70
CA ILE A 103 17.17 -20.69 -12.75
C ILE A 103 17.97 -20.48 -11.46
N ARG A 104 18.22 -19.22 -11.12
CA ARG A 104 18.86 -18.85 -9.86
C ARG A 104 17.80 -18.67 -8.77
N LYS A 105 18.10 -19.10 -7.53
CA LYS A 105 17.21 -18.76 -6.40
C LYS A 105 17.06 -17.26 -6.34
N HIS A 106 15.81 -16.79 -6.42
CA HIS A 106 15.52 -15.37 -6.21
C HIS A 106 15.83 -15.04 -4.73
N THR A 107 16.97 -14.42 -4.50
CA THR A 107 17.18 -13.70 -3.25
C THR A 107 16.54 -12.34 -3.43
N PRO A 108 15.45 -12.02 -2.69
CA PRO A 108 14.89 -10.68 -2.74
C PRO A 108 16.02 -9.72 -2.38
N LYS A 109 16.42 -8.86 -3.34
CA LYS A 109 17.33 -7.78 -3.01
C LYS A 109 16.61 -7.00 -1.92
N PRO A 110 17.19 -6.89 -0.69
CA PRO A 110 16.53 -6.10 0.33
C PRO A 110 16.33 -4.73 -0.28
N SER A 111 15.08 -4.32 -0.46
CA SER A 111 14.80 -2.94 -0.84
C SER A 111 15.49 -2.08 0.20
N PRO A 112 16.23 -1.04 -0.19
CA PRO A 112 16.84 -0.15 0.77
C PRO A 112 15.72 0.29 1.72
N LYS A 113 15.92 0.07 3.03
CA LYS A 113 14.94 0.49 4.03
C LYS A 113 14.73 1.98 3.80
N LYS A 114 13.49 2.38 3.49
CA LYS A 114 13.17 3.78 3.33
C LYS A 114 13.47 4.46 4.66
N ASP A 115 14.24 5.54 4.62
CA ASP A 115 14.41 6.42 5.77
C ASP A 115 13.12 7.22 5.97
N TYR A 116 12.47 7.02 7.11
CA TYR A 116 11.23 7.69 7.50
C TYR A 116 11.48 8.89 8.43
N SER A 117 12.72 9.31 8.61
CA SER A 117 13.07 10.39 9.53
C SER A 117 12.35 11.71 9.19
N TRP A 118 12.16 11.99 7.90
CA TRP A 118 11.43 13.18 7.46
C TRP A 118 9.95 13.07 7.78
N GLU A 119 9.31 11.93 7.45
CA GLU A 119 7.89 11.69 7.72
C GLU A 119 7.59 11.69 9.22
N SER A 120 8.48 11.14 10.04
CA SER A 120 8.37 11.15 11.51
C SER A 120 8.42 12.59 12.05
N LYS A 121 9.38 13.41 11.59
CA LYS A 121 9.46 14.81 11.98
C LYS A 121 8.23 15.63 11.57
N GLN A 122 7.73 15.42 10.35
CA GLN A 122 6.50 16.07 9.89
C GLN A 122 5.28 15.67 10.71
N LEU A 123 5.21 14.39 11.12
CA LEU A 123 4.14 13.90 11.97
C LEU A 123 4.21 14.50 13.37
N GLU A 124 5.39 14.54 13.98
CA GLU A 124 5.64 15.18 15.29
C GLU A 124 5.29 16.67 15.27
N GLN A 125 5.74 17.39 14.25
CA GLN A 125 5.40 18.80 14.08
C GLN A 125 3.89 18.99 13.95
N THR A 126 3.23 18.25 13.06
CA THR A 126 1.77 18.32 12.87
C THR A 126 1.02 18.01 14.17
N TRP A 127 1.51 17.04 14.94
CA TRP A 127 0.94 16.70 16.24
C TRP A 127 1.13 17.80 17.27
N SER A 128 2.32 18.41 17.35
CA SER A 128 2.61 19.50 18.29
C SER A 128 1.79 20.76 17.99
N GLU A 129 1.54 21.07 16.72
CA GLU A 129 0.72 22.21 16.28
C GLU A 129 -0.79 21.98 16.49
N SER A 130 -1.22 20.75 16.82
CA SER A 130 -2.62 20.39 17.03
C SER A 130 -3.05 20.60 18.50
N GLN A 131 -4.36 20.70 18.71
CA GLN A 131 -4.97 20.96 20.03
C GLN A 131 -5.81 19.76 20.48
N PRO A 132 -5.62 19.22 21.72
CA PRO A 132 -6.50 18.19 22.28
C PRO A 132 -7.88 18.77 22.62
N GLY A 133 -8.92 17.93 22.62
CA GLY A 133 -10.26 18.25 23.13
C GLY A 133 -10.98 19.41 22.43
N ALA A 134 -10.57 19.77 21.21
CA ALA A 134 -11.07 20.96 20.56
C ALA A 134 -12.59 20.90 20.28
N LYS A 135 -13.28 22.01 20.53
CA LYS A 135 -14.71 22.21 20.26
C LYS A 135 -15.12 21.71 18.86
N ARG A 136 -14.28 21.91 17.86
CA ARG A 136 -14.53 21.51 16.48
C ARG A 136 -14.63 20.00 16.26
N VAL A 137 -13.83 19.21 16.98
CA VAL A 137 -13.92 17.76 16.94
C VAL A 137 -15.20 17.28 17.64
N LYS A 138 -15.56 17.93 18.73
CA LYS A 138 -16.82 17.66 19.44
C LYS A 138 -18.04 17.95 18.56
N GLU A 139 -18.09 19.11 17.88
CA GLU A 139 -19.16 19.49 16.94
C GLU A 139 -19.29 18.48 15.79
N TYR A 140 -18.14 17.98 15.27
CA TYR A 140 -18.15 16.92 14.27
C TYR A 140 -18.80 15.64 14.77
N PHE A 141 -18.51 15.21 16.01
CA PHE A 141 -19.13 14.01 16.59
C PHE A 141 -20.61 14.23 16.91
N GLU A 142 -20.98 15.37 17.46
CA GLU A 142 -22.40 15.73 17.71
C GLU A 142 -23.22 15.70 16.43
N HIS A 143 -22.68 16.24 15.34
CA HIS A 143 -23.30 16.17 14.01
C HIS A 143 -23.46 14.73 13.49
N ARG A 144 -22.60 13.81 13.94
CA ARG A 144 -22.68 12.36 13.68
C ARG A 144 -23.61 11.63 14.66
N GLY A 145 -24.28 12.33 15.55
CA GLY A 145 -25.17 11.77 16.57
C GLY A 145 -24.44 11.21 17.80
N LEU A 146 -23.16 11.48 17.94
CA LEU A 146 -22.34 10.99 19.07
C LEU A 146 -22.23 12.10 20.14
N ARG A 147 -22.79 11.85 21.32
CA ARG A 147 -22.81 12.80 22.45
C ARG A 147 -21.96 12.27 23.61
N LEU A 148 -20.65 12.32 23.43
CA LEU A 148 -19.69 11.88 24.45
C LEU A 148 -18.54 12.87 24.59
N ALA A 149 -17.75 12.74 25.65
CA ALA A 149 -16.52 13.49 25.80
C ALA A 149 -15.53 13.06 24.70
N THR A 150 -14.94 14.03 24.00
CA THR A 150 -13.93 13.76 23.00
C THR A 150 -12.67 13.23 23.68
N PRO A 151 -12.14 12.04 23.30
CA PRO A 151 -10.90 11.55 23.84
C PRO A 151 -9.73 12.51 23.55
N ASP A 152 -8.82 12.72 24.50
CA ASP A 152 -7.63 13.57 24.33
C ASP A 152 -6.64 13.03 23.27
N THR A 153 -6.77 11.75 22.93
CA THR A 153 -6.03 11.10 21.84
C THR A 153 -6.50 11.54 20.46
N LEU A 154 -7.63 12.26 20.38
CA LEU A 154 -8.13 12.91 19.16
C LEU A 154 -7.85 14.41 19.25
N ARG A 155 -7.02 14.89 18.33
CA ARG A 155 -6.57 16.29 18.32
C ARG A 155 -7.11 17.02 17.11
N PHE A 156 -7.13 18.34 17.18
CA PHE A 156 -7.59 19.22 16.10
C PHE A 156 -6.44 20.04 15.56
N HIS A 157 -6.29 20.07 14.23
CA HIS A 157 -5.40 20.95 13.52
C HIS A 157 -6.19 21.93 12.65
N PRO A 158 -6.01 23.26 12.80
CA PRO A 158 -6.89 24.23 12.16
C PRO A 158 -6.68 24.34 10.63
N LYS A 159 -5.49 24.01 10.14
CA LYS A 159 -5.09 24.24 8.74
C LYS A 159 -4.08 23.19 8.27
N LEU A 160 -4.56 21.98 7.95
CA LEU A 160 -3.70 20.90 7.48
C LEU A 160 -3.68 20.84 5.95
N PRO A 161 -2.53 20.65 5.29
CA PRO A 161 -2.45 20.52 3.84
C PRO A 161 -3.16 19.26 3.35
N TYR A 162 -3.96 19.42 2.30
CA TYR A 162 -4.62 18.35 1.57
C TYR A 162 -4.11 18.34 0.13
N TYR A 163 -3.52 17.22 -0.29
CA TYR A 163 -3.00 17.03 -1.63
C TYR A 163 -4.03 16.32 -2.51
N LEU A 164 -4.48 16.97 -3.57
CA LEU A 164 -5.39 16.40 -4.57
C LEU A 164 -4.64 15.50 -5.55
N ASN A 165 -3.48 15.98 -5.99
CA ASN A 165 -2.45 15.27 -6.77
C ASN A 165 -1.14 15.84 -6.26
N ASP A 166 0.00 15.31 -6.70
CA ASP A 166 1.33 15.76 -6.27
C ASP A 166 1.62 17.27 -6.49
N LYS A 167 0.72 17.99 -7.14
CA LYS A 167 0.91 19.40 -7.54
C LYS A 167 -0.11 20.39 -6.96
N GLN A 168 -1.26 19.95 -6.47
CA GLN A 168 -2.32 20.86 -6.00
C GLN A 168 -2.58 20.64 -4.53
N VAL A 169 -2.34 21.70 -3.74
CA VAL A 169 -2.53 21.71 -2.28
C VAL A 169 -3.68 22.64 -1.92
N THR A 170 -4.64 22.12 -1.18
CA THR A 170 -5.62 22.91 -0.43
C THR A 170 -5.37 22.73 1.07
N TYR A 171 -5.98 23.55 1.90
CA TYR A 171 -5.84 23.45 3.35
C TYR A 171 -7.20 23.26 3.96
N HIS A 172 -7.31 22.38 4.95
CA HIS A 172 -8.57 22.13 5.66
C HIS A 172 -8.30 21.95 7.15
N PRO A 173 -9.24 22.30 8.02
CA PRO A 173 -9.21 21.84 9.40
C PRO A 173 -9.28 20.31 9.40
N ALA A 174 -8.64 19.68 10.39
CA ALA A 174 -8.59 18.23 10.45
C ALA A 174 -8.61 17.71 11.90
N MET A 175 -9.29 16.59 12.10
CA MET A 175 -9.14 15.73 13.27
C MET A 175 -7.98 14.75 13.02
N LEU A 176 -7.10 14.63 14.00
CA LEU A 176 -5.89 13.80 13.97
C LEU A 176 -5.98 12.71 15.03
N ALA A 177 -5.46 11.52 14.67
CA ALA A 177 -5.28 10.41 15.61
C ALA A 177 -3.97 9.69 15.27
N GLN A 178 -3.12 9.46 16.26
CA GLN A 178 -1.90 8.67 16.09
C GLN A 178 -2.23 7.18 15.93
N ILE A 179 -1.48 6.50 15.07
CA ILE A 179 -1.47 5.04 14.93
C ILE A 179 -0.24 4.54 15.66
N ILE A 180 -0.46 3.79 16.74
CA ILE A 180 0.57 3.35 17.68
C ILE A 180 0.71 1.83 17.62
N ARG A 181 1.95 1.34 17.56
CA ARG A 181 2.32 -0.07 17.65
C ARG A 181 3.29 -0.25 18.81
N GLY A 182 2.89 -0.97 19.87
CA GLY A 182 3.63 -0.92 21.13
C GLY A 182 3.65 0.52 21.65
N ASP A 183 4.84 1.11 21.77
CA ASP A 183 5.05 2.51 22.19
C ASP A 183 5.50 3.40 21.02
N GLU A 184 5.59 2.83 19.81
CA GLU A 184 6.05 3.52 18.62
C GLU A 184 4.87 4.11 17.84
N VAL A 185 4.95 5.39 17.46
CA VAL A 185 4.04 6.00 16.49
C VAL A 185 4.46 5.58 15.09
N VAL A 186 3.63 4.78 14.43
CA VAL A 186 3.90 4.24 13.08
C VAL A 186 3.13 4.95 11.98
N GLY A 187 2.24 5.88 12.35
CA GLY A 187 1.48 6.69 11.41
C GLY A 187 0.48 7.62 12.09
N MET A 188 -0.25 8.36 11.27
CA MET A 188 -1.31 9.27 11.73
C MET A 188 -2.51 9.19 10.78
N HIS A 189 -3.68 8.98 11.35
CA HIS A 189 -4.95 9.11 10.66
C HIS A 189 -5.40 10.57 10.69
N ARG A 190 -5.91 11.07 9.57
CA ARG A 190 -6.39 12.43 9.38
C ARG A 190 -7.81 12.38 8.82
N THR A 191 -8.75 13.03 9.51
CA THR A 191 -10.10 13.28 8.99
C THR A 191 -10.22 14.77 8.72
N TYR A 192 -10.23 15.16 7.45
CA TYR A 192 -10.41 16.54 7.05
C TYR A 192 -11.85 16.97 7.26
N LEU A 193 -12.03 18.13 7.90
CA LEU A 193 -13.32 18.69 8.29
C LEU A 193 -13.67 19.86 7.36
N ASP A 194 -14.95 20.13 7.28
CA ASP A 194 -15.45 21.30 6.57
C ASP A 194 -15.00 22.58 7.28
N TYR A 195 -14.77 23.65 6.57
CA TYR A 195 -14.44 24.96 7.14
C TYR A 195 -15.59 25.56 7.90
N ASP A 196 -16.76 25.56 7.32
CA ASP A 196 -17.95 26.30 7.79
C ASP A 196 -19.00 25.39 8.43
N GLY A 197 -19.01 24.10 8.08
CA GLY A 197 -19.99 23.13 8.54
C GLY A 197 -19.40 22.10 9.53
N PRO A 198 -20.22 21.42 10.33
CA PRO A 198 -19.77 20.44 11.31
C PRO A 198 -19.37 19.09 10.68
N GLY A 199 -19.45 18.97 9.34
CA GLY A 199 -19.19 17.72 8.61
C GLY A 199 -17.72 17.50 8.24
N LYS A 200 -17.51 16.51 7.36
CA LYS A 200 -16.22 16.30 6.69
C LYS A 200 -16.05 17.29 5.55
N ALA A 201 -14.82 17.65 5.23
CA ALA A 201 -14.49 18.43 4.05
C ALA A 201 -15.04 17.77 2.77
N VAL A 202 -15.57 18.62 1.85
CA VAL A 202 -16.08 18.19 0.54
C VAL A 202 -14.91 18.01 -0.41
N VAL A 203 -14.18 16.90 -0.23
CA VAL A 203 -13.01 16.51 -1.03
C VAL A 203 -13.11 15.04 -1.41
N SER A 204 -12.36 14.60 -2.43
CA SER A 204 -12.44 13.24 -2.98
C SER A 204 -12.15 12.14 -1.93
N SER A 205 -11.32 12.42 -0.94
CA SER A 205 -10.98 11.48 0.13
C SER A 205 -10.75 12.23 1.44
N PRO A 206 -11.82 12.50 2.23
CA PRO A 206 -11.69 13.28 3.47
C PRO A 206 -10.97 12.54 4.59
N LYS A 207 -10.75 11.23 4.47
CA LYS A 207 -9.94 10.43 5.38
C LYS A 207 -8.65 10.01 4.68
N LYS A 208 -7.50 10.32 5.27
CA LYS A 208 -6.18 9.92 4.78
C LYS A 208 -5.31 9.47 5.94
N THR A 209 -4.35 8.60 5.63
CA THR A 209 -3.35 8.14 6.58
C THR A 209 -1.96 8.49 6.07
N ILE A 210 -1.09 8.99 6.94
CA ILE A 210 0.34 9.12 6.68
C ILE A 210 1.09 8.03 7.45
N LYS A 211 2.08 7.43 6.83
CA LYS A 211 2.92 6.38 7.38
C LYS A 211 4.30 6.95 7.68
N CYS A 212 4.85 6.65 8.86
CA CYS A 212 6.19 7.03 9.27
C CYS A 212 7.05 5.82 9.71
N ALA A 213 6.68 4.62 9.29
CA ALA A 213 7.40 3.37 9.52
C ALA A 213 7.27 2.44 8.30
N ASP A 214 8.06 1.39 8.21
CA ASP A 214 8.02 0.41 7.11
C ASP A 214 6.63 -0.20 6.94
N THR A 215 5.94 -0.46 8.03
CA THR A 215 4.58 -1.00 8.05
C THR A 215 3.78 -0.40 9.20
N MET A 216 2.49 -0.20 8.98
CA MET A 216 1.52 0.12 10.03
C MET A 216 0.81 -1.14 10.57
N SER A 217 1.16 -2.33 10.06
CA SER A 217 0.57 -3.58 10.53
C SER A 217 0.78 -3.77 12.04
N GLY A 218 -0.27 -4.12 12.76
CA GLY A 218 -0.27 -4.21 14.23
C GLY A 218 -0.39 -2.87 14.95
N GLY A 219 -0.47 -1.75 14.21
CA GLY A 219 -0.76 -0.44 14.78
C GLY A 219 -2.26 -0.21 14.97
N SER A 220 -2.63 0.53 15.99
CA SER A 220 -4.01 0.89 16.33
C SER A 220 -4.12 2.34 16.78
N ILE A 221 -5.30 2.92 16.62
CA ILE A 221 -5.68 4.19 17.25
C ILE A 221 -6.27 3.86 18.60
N ARG A 222 -5.63 4.29 19.69
CA ARG A 222 -6.08 4.06 21.05
C ARG A 222 -6.95 5.24 21.49
N LEU A 223 -8.26 5.04 21.57
CA LEU A 223 -9.19 6.10 21.95
C LEU A 223 -9.32 6.23 23.46
N PHE A 224 -9.26 5.11 24.16
CA PHE A 224 -9.38 5.01 25.61
C PHE A 224 -8.35 4.04 26.15
N GLU A 225 -7.98 4.20 27.40
CA GLU A 225 -7.14 3.23 28.10
C GLU A 225 -7.95 1.95 28.39
N PRO A 226 -7.36 0.76 28.21
CA PRO A 226 -8.02 -0.49 28.51
C PRO A 226 -8.21 -0.64 30.02
N GLU A 227 -9.40 -1.04 30.45
CA GLU A 227 -9.70 -1.33 31.85
C GLU A 227 -9.60 -2.83 32.13
N LEU A 228 -8.87 -3.20 33.21
CA LEU A 228 -8.70 -4.60 33.59
C LEU A 228 -10.07 -5.24 33.91
N GLY A 229 -10.35 -6.40 33.32
CA GLY A 229 -11.60 -7.13 33.47
C GLY A 229 -12.76 -6.65 32.60
N LYS A 230 -12.58 -5.60 31.79
CA LYS A 230 -13.57 -5.18 30.79
C LYS A 230 -13.22 -5.69 29.38
N PRO A 231 -14.22 -5.92 28.52
CA PRO A 231 -13.98 -6.31 27.14
C PRO A 231 -13.21 -5.24 26.36
N LEU A 232 -12.20 -5.65 25.58
CA LEU A 232 -11.55 -4.78 24.61
C LEU A 232 -12.35 -4.79 23.30
N VAL A 233 -12.76 -3.60 22.86
CA VAL A 233 -13.49 -3.42 21.59
C VAL A 233 -12.55 -2.95 20.49
N LEU A 234 -12.55 -3.64 19.36
CA LEU A 234 -11.79 -3.30 18.16
C LEU A 234 -12.75 -2.93 17.03
N CYS A 235 -12.52 -1.78 16.39
CA CYS A 235 -13.36 -1.27 15.31
C CYS A 235 -12.50 -0.78 14.13
N GLU A 236 -13.07 -0.76 12.93
CA GLU A 236 -12.42 -0.19 11.73
C GLU A 236 -12.45 1.34 11.68
N GLY A 237 -13.36 1.98 12.40
CA GLY A 237 -13.57 3.42 12.36
C GLY A 237 -13.65 4.07 13.73
N ILE A 238 -13.11 5.28 13.85
CA ILE A 238 -13.14 6.09 15.06
C ILE A 238 -14.58 6.34 15.50
N GLU A 239 -15.46 6.72 14.58
CA GLU A 239 -16.87 7.01 14.86
C GLU A 239 -17.60 5.77 15.38
N THR A 240 -17.32 4.58 14.82
CA THR A 240 -17.90 3.31 15.26
C THR A 240 -17.43 2.94 16.67
N ALA A 241 -16.12 3.10 16.93
CA ALA A 241 -15.57 2.84 18.26
C ALA A 241 -16.17 3.74 19.34
N LEU A 242 -16.35 5.03 19.03
CA LEU A 242 -16.99 5.98 19.93
C LEU A 242 -18.47 5.66 20.16
N ALA A 243 -19.20 5.21 19.12
CA ALA A 243 -20.60 4.84 19.23
C ALA A 243 -20.83 3.61 20.12
N ILE A 244 -19.86 2.71 20.23
CA ILE A 244 -19.95 1.53 21.11
C ILE A 244 -19.59 1.91 22.56
N HIS A 245 -18.77 2.94 22.76
CA HIS A 245 -18.37 3.42 24.06
C HIS A 245 -19.42 4.36 24.70
N SER A 246 -20.29 4.97 23.89
CA SER A 246 -21.39 5.84 24.35
C SER A 246 -22.57 5.00 24.86
#